data_48d3ea9c1ba0ba4fe3983e919de514fb
#
_entry.id   48d3ea9c1ba0ba4fe3983e919de514fb
#
_cell.length_a   1.000
_cell.length_b   1.000
_cell.length_c   1.000
_cell.angle_alpha   90.00
_cell.angle_beta   90.00
_cell.angle_gamma   90.00
#
_symmetry.space_group_name_H-M   'P 1'
#
loop_
_entity.id
_entity.type
_entity.pdbx_description
1 polymer ?
#
loop_
_entity_poly.entity_id
_entity_poly.type
_entity_poly.pdbx_seq_one_letter_code
_entity_poly.pdbx_strand_id
1 'polypeptide(L)'
;MCTGIKIISKTNDIFYGRTMDFTFDFFGNEDPIAPKIPTLIAQFPKGTVLNSQLNPWTAKYAFMGLAMSGTDQPANDGKTVSLAITDGINEAGLSGDIQYLMESSTAPAESLADRGLTPHIAEEVLAYILSNFESVDEVKVAFEKIGLLDQKFQLDSLGEVHFTLHWTINDKNNNSIVLQPTDNGAFVIYDSIGVVTNSPEYNYHLTNARNYIGMRNYAIKEPYTLKSGATLDPIEGGTSYGLLGIPGDFTSPSRFIRALYYSDNLQEFDSSEGIMQLYRAFQTVMIPRGIGHLGQSNSLSDFTHYWSGYDVTNLTMYVQPEKYYLIYKIHFGSSFNRSYYFCCF
;
A
#
# COMPACT_ATOMS: atom_id res chain seq x y z
N MET A 1 -4.54 9.30 1.05
CA MET A 1 -3.07 9.08 1.02
C MET A 1 -2.75 7.69 1.53
N CYS A 2 -1.54 7.15 1.34
CA CYS A 2 -1.18 5.80 1.80
C CYS A 2 0.33 5.72 2.02
N THR A 3 0.78 4.74 2.80
CA THR A 3 2.21 4.43 2.98
C THR A 3 2.39 2.93 2.97
N GLY A 4 3.31 2.40 2.16
CA GLY A 4 3.75 1.01 2.16
C GLY A 4 5.15 0.89 2.74
N ILE A 5 5.39 -0.12 3.57
CA ILE A 5 6.70 -0.41 4.18
C ILE A 5 6.98 -1.91 4.09
N LYS A 6 8.19 -2.26 3.66
CA LYS A 6 8.75 -3.62 3.71
C LYS A 6 9.90 -3.68 4.71
N ILE A 7 9.93 -4.72 5.54
CA ILE A 7 11.05 -5.02 6.45
C ILE A 7 11.43 -6.50 6.36
N ILE A 8 12.63 -6.84 6.84
CA ILE A 8 13.22 -8.16 6.72
C ILE A 8 13.75 -8.60 8.09
N SER A 9 13.43 -9.82 8.51
CA SER A 9 13.97 -10.42 9.74
C SER A 9 15.42 -10.91 9.57
N LYS A 10 16.08 -11.29 10.68
CA LYS A 10 17.41 -11.93 10.67
C LYS A 10 17.45 -13.22 9.85
N THR A 11 16.33 -13.91 9.72
CA THR A 11 16.18 -15.15 8.95
C THR A 11 15.73 -14.92 7.52
N ASN A 12 15.73 -13.67 7.05
CA ASN A 12 15.26 -13.24 5.74
C ASN A 12 13.76 -13.46 5.49
N ASP A 13 12.95 -13.55 6.53
CA ASP A 13 11.50 -13.53 6.36
C ASP A 13 11.03 -12.12 6.02
N ILE A 14 10.14 -12.03 5.05
CA ILE A 14 9.66 -10.78 4.47
C ILE A 14 8.34 -10.38 5.13
N PHE A 15 8.28 -9.14 5.57
CA PHE A 15 7.08 -8.50 6.08
C PHE A 15 6.80 -7.25 5.27
N TYR A 16 5.57 -7.14 4.79
CA TYR A 16 5.08 -5.97 4.07
C TYR A 16 3.79 -5.48 4.70
N GLY A 17 3.51 -4.20 4.62
CA GLY A 17 2.24 -3.65 5.07
C GLY A 17 1.98 -2.27 4.48
N ARG A 18 0.75 -1.79 4.73
CA ARG A 18 0.35 -0.46 4.30
C ARG A 18 -0.60 0.21 5.29
N THR A 19 -0.71 1.55 5.22
CA THR A 19 -1.83 2.31 5.78
C THR A 19 -2.83 2.65 4.68
N MET A 20 -4.13 2.52 4.96
CA MET A 20 -5.20 3.08 4.13
C MET A 20 -5.57 4.45 4.66
N ASP A 21 -5.01 5.48 4.04
CA ASP A 21 -5.29 6.86 4.40
C ASP A 21 -6.13 7.47 3.26
N PHE A 22 -7.37 7.81 3.54
CA PHE A 22 -8.28 8.36 2.53
C PHE A 22 -9.45 9.13 3.16
N THR A 23 -10.29 9.68 2.31
CA THR A 23 -11.48 10.43 2.72
C THR A 23 -12.78 9.63 2.62
N PHE A 24 -12.71 8.36 2.24
CA PHE A 24 -13.88 7.47 2.16
C PHE A 24 -14.11 6.76 3.48
N ASP A 25 -15.37 6.42 3.76
CA ASP A 25 -15.72 5.58 4.88
C ASP A 25 -15.68 4.10 4.46
N PHE A 26 -14.58 3.43 4.77
CA PHE A 26 -14.35 2.02 4.43
C PHE A 26 -15.13 1.04 5.30
N PHE A 27 -15.70 1.48 6.41
CA PHE A 27 -16.44 0.63 7.36
C PHE A 27 -17.92 0.99 7.49
N GLY A 28 -18.37 2.06 6.82
CA GLY A 28 -19.78 2.34 6.57
C GLY A 28 -20.53 3.12 7.66
N ASN A 29 -19.87 3.53 8.77
CA ASN A 29 -20.52 4.21 9.88
C ASN A 29 -19.66 5.27 10.58
N GLU A 30 -18.58 5.70 9.96
CA GLU A 30 -17.56 6.49 10.65
C GLU A 30 -17.70 7.99 10.43
N ASP A 31 -18.10 8.38 9.24
CA ASP A 31 -18.28 9.78 8.88
C ASP A 31 -19.60 9.96 8.11
N PRO A 32 -20.52 10.78 8.61
CA PRO A 32 -21.83 10.99 7.97
C PRO A 32 -21.74 11.69 6.60
N ILE A 33 -20.64 12.38 6.31
CA ILE A 33 -20.43 13.11 5.06
C ILE A 33 -19.48 12.40 4.09
N ALA A 34 -18.73 11.38 4.54
CA ALA A 34 -17.83 10.64 3.70
C ALA A 34 -18.57 9.66 2.78
N PRO A 35 -18.14 9.52 1.51
CA PRO A 35 -18.62 8.46 0.64
C PRO A 35 -18.33 7.09 1.26
N LYS A 36 -19.33 6.21 1.29
CA LYS A 36 -19.23 4.89 1.91
C LYS A 36 -18.77 3.86 0.89
N ILE A 37 -17.65 3.21 1.17
CA ILE A 37 -17.11 2.10 0.38
C ILE A 37 -16.81 0.94 1.34
N PRO A 38 -17.81 0.18 1.78
CA PRO A 38 -17.61 -0.90 2.72
C PRO A 38 -16.54 -1.87 2.24
N THR A 39 -15.58 -2.15 3.10
CA THR A 39 -14.44 -3.02 2.81
C THR A 39 -14.54 -4.29 3.66
N LEU A 40 -14.17 -5.41 3.07
CA LEU A 40 -14.21 -6.71 3.72
C LEU A 40 -12.96 -7.53 3.39
N ILE A 41 -12.66 -8.52 4.21
CA ILE A 41 -11.62 -9.50 3.89
C ILE A 41 -12.23 -10.56 2.98
N ALA A 42 -11.69 -10.68 1.77
CA ALA A 42 -12.11 -11.66 0.78
C ALA A 42 -11.01 -12.71 0.55
N GLN A 43 -11.45 -13.96 0.32
CA GLN A 43 -10.58 -15.05 -0.07
C GLN A 43 -11.09 -15.65 -1.39
N PHE A 44 -10.18 -15.83 -2.33
CA PHE A 44 -10.46 -16.37 -3.66
C PHE A 44 -9.67 -17.68 -3.82
N PRO A 45 -10.34 -18.84 -3.84
CA PRO A 45 -9.68 -20.12 -4.10
C PRO A 45 -9.05 -20.19 -5.49
N LYS A 46 -8.00 -20.98 -5.63
CA LYS A 46 -7.47 -21.38 -6.94
C LYS A 46 -8.58 -21.98 -7.79
N GLY A 47 -8.63 -21.61 -9.07
CA GLY A 47 -9.66 -22.03 -10.01
C GLY A 47 -10.94 -21.17 -9.98
N THR A 48 -11.00 -20.15 -9.13
CA THR A 48 -12.11 -19.17 -9.17
C THR A 48 -12.10 -18.42 -10.50
N VAL A 49 -13.25 -18.37 -11.17
CA VAL A 49 -13.43 -17.53 -12.35
C VAL A 49 -13.71 -16.11 -11.88
N LEU A 50 -12.86 -15.18 -12.29
CA LEU A 50 -12.92 -13.76 -11.95
C LEU A 50 -13.54 -13.03 -13.16
N ASN A 51 -14.75 -12.50 -12.98
CA ASN A 51 -15.53 -11.86 -14.04
C ASN A 51 -15.11 -10.39 -14.20
N SER A 52 -13.99 -10.17 -14.88
CA SER A 52 -13.58 -8.83 -15.28
C SER A 52 -14.60 -8.19 -16.22
N GLN A 53 -14.71 -6.88 -16.14
CA GLN A 53 -15.54 -6.10 -17.10
C GLN A 53 -14.96 -6.13 -18.53
N LEU A 54 -13.66 -6.44 -18.70
CA LEU A 54 -13.02 -6.59 -20.02
C LEU A 54 -12.94 -8.05 -20.45
N ASN A 55 -12.17 -8.85 -19.73
CA ASN A 55 -11.90 -10.24 -20.08
C ASN A 55 -11.89 -11.09 -18.81
N PRO A 56 -12.83 -12.01 -18.61
CA PRO A 56 -12.79 -12.93 -17.48
C PRO A 56 -11.52 -13.80 -17.50
N TRP A 57 -10.98 -14.07 -16.31
CA TRP A 57 -9.85 -15.00 -16.16
C TRP A 57 -10.07 -15.97 -15.00
N THR A 58 -9.29 -17.04 -14.98
CA THR A 58 -9.34 -18.04 -13.89
C THR A 58 -8.11 -17.89 -13.01
N ALA A 59 -8.30 -17.80 -11.70
CA ALA A 59 -7.21 -17.69 -10.73
C ALA A 59 -6.30 -18.94 -10.79
N LYS A 60 -5.02 -18.73 -11.09
CA LYS A 60 -3.98 -19.75 -11.03
C LYS A 60 -3.51 -19.99 -9.60
N TYR A 61 -3.55 -18.96 -8.78
CA TYR A 61 -3.18 -18.98 -7.36
C TYR A 61 -4.37 -18.56 -6.52
N ALA A 62 -4.54 -19.22 -5.37
CA ALA A 62 -5.45 -18.71 -4.36
C ALA A 62 -4.89 -17.42 -3.77
N PHE A 63 -5.75 -16.45 -3.47
CA PHE A 63 -5.34 -15.19 -2.85
C PHE A 63 -6.37 -14.68 -1.86
N MET A 64 -5.94 -13.83 -0.94
CA MET A 64 -6.78 -13.13 -0.01
C MET A 64 -6.36 -11.67 0.10
N GLY A 65 -7.30 -10.80 0.44
CA GLY A 65 -7.02 -9.38 0.60
C GLY A 65 -8.21 -8.60 1.11
N LEU A 66 -8.01 -7.31 1.26
CA LEU A 66 -9.08 -6.36 1.53
C LEU A 66 -9.72 -5.96 0.20
N ALA A 67 -11.01 -6.27 0.08
CA ALA A 67 -11.81 -5.98 -1.10
C ALA A 67 -12.86 -4.92 -0.76
N MET A 68 -13.05 -3.96 -1.62
CA MET A 68 -14.20 -3.07 -1.56
C MET A 68 -15.45 -3.87 -1.85
N SER A 69 -16.50 -3.76 -1.02
CA SER A 69 -17.77 -4.39 -1.33
C SER A 69 -18.40 -3.70 -2.55
N GLY A 70 -18.86 -4.50 -3.48
CA GLY A 70 -19.40 -3.97 -4.74
C GLY A 70 -20.05 -5.07 -5.55
N THR A 71 -20.32 -4.80 -6.79
CA THR A 71 -21.35 -5.45 -7.59
C THR A 71 -20.86 -6.62 -8.46
N ASP A 72 -19.57 -6.93 -8.49
CA ASP A 72 -19.03 -7.56 -9.70
C ASP A 72 -18.85 -9.08 -9.62
N GLN A 73 -18.80 -9.67 -8.41
CA GLN A 73 -18.58 -11.10 -8.24
C GLN A 73 -19.61 -11.75 -7.32
N PRO A 74 -20.35 -12.77 -7.79
CA PRO A 74 -21.21 -13.56 -6.92
C PRO A 74 -20.33 -14.40 -5.99
N ALA A 75 -20.59 -14.27 -4.70
CA ALA A 75 -20.01 -15.12 -3.68
C ALA A 75 -20.87 -16.35 -3.41
N ASN A 76 -20.27 -17.39 -2.82
CA ASN A 76 -20.98 -18.62 -2.48
C ASN A 76 -22.08 -18.46 -1.42
N ASP A 77 -22.12 -17.34 -0.72
CA ASP A 77 -23.12 -16.98 0.29
C ASP A 77 -24.22 -16.05 -0.24
N GLY A 78 -24.27 -15.81 -1.55
CA GLY A 78 -25.24 -14.93 -2.21
C GLY A 78 -24.91 -13.44 -2.14
N LYS A 79 -23.72 -13.08 -1.60
CA LYS A 79 -23.20 -11.70 -1.65
C LYS A 79 -22.35 -11.50 -2.91
N THR A 80 -22.03 -10.27 -3.21
CA THR A 80 -21.12 -9.92 -4.31
C THR A 80 -19.85 -9.26 -3.76
N VAL A 81 -18.70 -9.54 -4.38
CA VAL A 81 -17.40 -8.96 -4.06
C VAL A 81 -16.84 -8.31 -5.29
N SER A 82 -16.32 -7.11 -5.13
CA SER A 82 -15.59 -6.43 -6.18
C SER A 82 -14.21 -7.02 -6.39
N LEU A 83 -13.69 -6.96 -7.62
CA LEU A 83 -12.29 -7.22 -7.93
C LEU A 83 -11.37 -6.06 -7.51
N ALA A 84 -11.91 -4.97 -7.00
CA ALA A 84 -11.14 -3.87 -6.43
C ALA A 84 -10.55 -4.29 -5.08
N ILE A 85 -9.43 -4.98 -5.16
CA ILE A 85 -8.62 -5.42 -4.01
C ILE A 85 -7.66 -4.29 -3.66
N THR A 86 -7.74 -3.77 -2.44
CA THR A 86 -6.90 -2.64 -2.01
C THR A 86 -5.50 -3.07 -1.59
N ASP A 87 -5.38 -4.25 -1.01
CA ASP A 87 -4.13 -4.92 -0.65
C ASP A 87 -4.39 -6.41 -0.40
N GLY A 88 -3.35 -7.24 -0.56
CA GLY A 88 -3.52 -8.68 -0.44
C GLY A 88 -2.24 -9.49 -0.60
N ILE A 89 -2.41 -10.80 -0.46
CA ILE A 89 -1.35 -11.80 -0.61
C ILE A 89 -1.90 -13.05 -1.28
N ASN A 90 -1.09 -13.75 -2.07
CA ASN A 90 -1.44 -15.05 -2.64
C ASN A 90 -0.69 -16.22 -1.99
N GLU A 91 -1.09 -17.45 -2.33
CA GLU A 91 -0.51 -18.68 -1.80
C GLU A 91 0.96 -18.92 -2.19
N ALA A 92 1.47 -18.22 -3.19
CA ALA A 92 2.87 -18.30 -3.59
C ALA A 92 3.78 -17.35 -2.79
N GLY A 93 3.21 -16.44 -1.98
CA GLY A 93 3.94 -15.41 -1.26
C GLY A 93 4.23 -14.18 -2.12
N LEU A 94 3.33 -13.84 -3.03
CA LEU A 94 3.30 -12.54 -3.70
C LEU A 94 2.28 -11.66 -2.99
N SER A 95 2.68 -10.49 -2.53
CA SER A 95 1.84 -9.52 -1.86
C SER A 95 1.88 -8.16 -2.54
N GLY A 96 0.84 -7.36 -2.38
CA GLY A 96 0.82 -6.02 -2.94
C GLY A 96 -0.32 -5.18 -2.45
N ASP A 97 -0.27 -3.91 -2.82
CA ASP A 97 -1.31 -2.93 -2.53
C ASP A 97 -1.51 -1.95 -3.69
N ILE A 98 -2.61 -1.22 -3.60
CA ILE A 98 -2.90 -0.06 -4.45
C ILE A 98 -2.80 1.21 -3.61
N GLN A 99 -2.26 2.27 -4.20
CA GLN A 99 -2.18 3.58 -3.58
C GLN A 99 -2.56 4.67 -4.59
N TYR A 100 -2.97 5.83 -4.09
CA TYR A 100 -3.31 6.98 -4.91
C TYR A 100 -2.05 7.65 -5.48
N LEU A 101 -2.07 7.95 -6.80
CA LEU A 101 -1.02 8.67 -7.51
C LEU A 101 -1.64 9.65 -8.51
N MET A 102 -1.50 10.96 -8.30
CA MET A 102 -2.10 11.98 -9.19
C MET A 102 -1.55 11.91 -10.62
N GLU A 103 -0.29 11.52 -10.77
CA GLU A 103 0.42 11.42 -12.04
C GLU A 103 0.03 10.18 -12.86
N SER A 104 -0.79 9.28 -12.29
CA SER A 104 -1.31 8.12 -13.00
C SER A 104 -2.11 8.55 -14.23
N SER A 105 -1.89 7.90 -15.34
CA SER A 105 -2.55 8.15 -16.61
C SER A 105 -3.15 6.87 -17.20
N THR A 106 -4.15 7.04 -18.02
CA THR A 106 -4.84 5.99 -18.75
C THR A 106 -4.86 6.34 -20.23
N ALA A 107 -5.23 5.40 -21.10
CA ALA A 107 -5.34 5.65 -22.54
C ALA A 107 -6.56 4.93 -23.14
N PRO A 108 -7.12 5.46 -24.24
CA PRO A 108 -8.14 4.76 -25.03
C PRO A 108 -7.65 3.40 -25.53
N ALA A 109 -8.55 2.45 -25.67
CA ALA A 109 -8.23 1.07 -26.09
C ALA A 109 -7.45 1.02 -27.43
N GLU A 110 -7.80 1.89 -28.39
CA GLU A 110 -7.11 2.01 -29.68
C GLU A 110 -5.65 2.44 -29.50
N SER A 111 -5.40 3.44 -28.66
CA SER A 111 -4.05 3.94 -28.38
C SER A 111 -3.18 2.87 -27.68
N LEU A 112 -3.76 2.06 -26.79
CA LEU A 112 -3.07 0.93 -26.17
C LEU A 112 -2.74 -0.15 -27.21
N ALA A 113 -3.70 -0.47 -28.09
CA ALA A 113 -3.52 -1.46 -29.16
C ALA A 113 -2.42 -1.07 -30.14
N ASP A 114 -2.36 0.21 -30.54
CA ASP A 114 -1.30 0.75 -31.42
C ASP A 114 0.10 0.59 -30.82
N ARG A 115 0.20 0.58 -29.50
CA ARG A 115 1.43 0.34 -28.74
C ARG A 115 1.68 -1.14 -28.44
N GLY A 116 0.80 -2.04 -28.86
CA GLY A 116 0.86 -3.48 -28.55
C GLY A 116 0.59 -3.80 -27.09
N LEU A 117 -0.13 -2.93 -26.37
CA LEU A 117 -0.49 -3.11 -24.97
C LEU A 117 -1.88 -3.74 -24.82
N THR A 118 -1.98 -4.70 -23.92
CA THR A 118 -3.25 -5.30 -23.53
C THR A 118 -3.95 -4.41 -22.49
N PRO A 119 -5.20 -3.96 -22.74
CA PRO A 119 -5.90 -3.08 -21.82
C PRO A 119 -6.31 -3.81 -20.54
N HIS A 120 -6.10 -3.15 -19.40
CA HIS A 120 -6.57 -3.57 -18.08
C HIS A 120 -7.28 -2.43 -17.37
N ILE A 121 -8.21 -2.78 -16.49
CA ILE A 121 -8.94 -1.82 -15.64
C ILE A 121 -8.16 -1.61 -14.35
N ALA A 122 -7.97 -0.36 -13.94
CA ALA A 122 -7.11 0.00 -12.82
C ALA A 122 -7.45 -0.76 -11.53
N GLU A 123 -8.73 -0.87 -11.17
CA GLU A 123 -9.20 -1.51 -9.93
C GLU A 123 -8.97 -3.02 -9.92
N GLU A 124 -8.88 -3.65 -11.10
CA GLU A 124 -8.74 -5.10 -11.24
C GLU A 124 -7.26 -5.54 -11.26
N VAL A 125 -6.32 -4.61 -11.44
CA VAL A 125 -4.89 -4.91 -11.62
C VAL A 125 -4.33 -5.72 -10.47
N LEU A 126 -4.61 -5.37 -9.22
CA LEU A 126 -4.06 -6.12 -8.09
C LEU A 126 -4.65 -7.53 -7.99
N ALA A 127 -5.97 -7.69 -8.22
CA ALA A 127 -6.61 -9.01 -8.27
C ALA A 127 -6.00 -9.86 -9.39
N TYR A 128 -5.74 -9.26 -10.56
CA TYR A 128 -5.07 -9.93 -11.68
C TYR A 128 -3.65 -10.38 -11.30
N ILE A 129 -2.86 -9.51 -10.66
CA ILE A 129 -1.51 -9.84 -10.21
C ILE A 129 -1.53 -11.00 -9.22
N LEU A 130 -2.29 -10.89 -8.14
CA LEU A 130 -2.33 -11.89 -7.08
C LEU A 130 -2.86 -13.24 -7.55
N SER A 131 -3.77 -13.25 -8.52
CA SER A 131 -4.35 -14.49 -9.04
C SER A 131 -3.52 -15.18 -10.12
N ASN A 132 -2.57 -14.51 -10.78
CA ASN A 132 -1.90 -15.04 -11.97
C ASN A 132 -0.40 -15.25 -11.83
N PHE A 133 0.28 -14.59 -10.89
CA PHE A 133 1.74 -14.58 -10.79
C PHE A 133 2.22 -15.09 -9.42
N GLU A 134 3.43 -15.66 -9.39
CA GLU A 134 4.07 -16.13 -8.16
C GLU A 134 5.30 -15.29 -7.75
N SER A 135 5.79 -14.42 -8.64
CA SER A 135 7.01 -13.63 -8.39
C SER A 135 6.92 -12.23 -8.98
N VAL A 136 7.73 -11.33 -8.43
CA VAL A 136 7.92 -9.98 -8.95
C VAL A 136 8.47 -9.99 -10.38
N ASP A 137 9.35 -10.94 -10.71
CA ASP A 137 9.94 -11.02 -12.05
C ASP A 137 8.90 -11.37 -13.12
N GLU A 138 7.95 -12.27 -12.80
CA GLU A 138 6.83 -12.56 -13.70
C GLU A 138 5.94 -11.34 -13.92
N VAL A 139 5.68 -10.57 -12.87
CA VAL A 139 4.90 -9.33 -12.96
C VAL A 139 5.62 -8.31 -13.83
N LYS A 140 6.95 -8.10 -13.66
CA LYS A 140 7.73 -7.18 -14.50
C LYS A 140 7.56 -7.52 -15.99
N VAL A 141 7.76 -8.77 -16.36
CA VAL A 141 7.65 -9.22 -17.76
C VAL A 141 6.25 -9.03 -18.32
N ALA A 142 5.21 -9.33 -17.53
CA ALA A 142 3.83 -9.17 -17.97
C ALA A 142 3.44 -7.70 -18.16
N PHE A 143 3.86 -6.83 -17.25
CA PHE A 143 3.46 -5.43 -17.23
C PHE A 143 4.20 -4.56 -18.26
N GLU A 144 5.22 -5.08 -18.95
CA GLU A 144 5.74 -4.48 -20.18
C GLU A 144 4.73 -4.48 -21.34
N LYS A 145 3.71 -5.32 -21.27
CA LYS A 145 2.68 -5.53 -22.33
C LYS A 145 1.27 -5.20 -21.88
N ILE A 146 1.11 -4.60 -20.71
CA ILE A 146 -0.18 -4.21 -20.13
C ILE A 146 -0.25 -2.69 -20.10
N GLY A 147 -1.44 -2.15 -20.36
CA GLY A 147 -1.72 -0.74 -20.23
C GLY A 147 -3.07 -0.49 -19.56
N LEU A 148 -3.22 0.64 -18.87
CA LEU A 148 -4.47 1.04 -18.24
C LEU A 148 -5.42 1.68 -19.25
N LEU A 149 -6.61 1.09 -19.32
CA LEU A 149 -7.73 1.60 -20.13
C LEU A 149 -8.31 2.86 -19.48
N ASP A 150 -8.59 3.87 -20.32
CA ASP A 150 -9.38 5.03 -19.91
C ASP A 150 -10.84 4.62 -19.72
N GLN A 151 -11.16 4.27 -18.48
CA GLN A 151 -12.50 3.88 -18.06
C GLN A 151 -12.90 4.65 -16.81
N LYS A 152 -14.11 5.17 -16.84
CA LYS A 152 -14.70 5.85 -15.71
C LYS A 152 -15.73 4.95 -15.04
N PHE A 153 -15.80 5.07 -13.72
CA PHE A 153 -16.72 4.31 -12.89
C PHE A 153 -17.83 5.19 -12.36
N GLN A 154 -19.03 4.64 -12.33
CA GLN A 154 -20.16 5.27 -11.68
C GLN A 154 -20.26 4.73 -10.26
N LEU A 155 -19.95 5.57 -9.27
CA LEU A 155 -20.19 5.28 -7.87
C LEU A 155 -21.44 6.03 -7.40
N ASP A 156 -22.36 5.32 -6.73
CA ASP A 156 -23.64 5.89 -6.27
C ASP A 156 -23.49 7.14 -5.42
N SER A 157 -22.40 7.21 -4.63
CA SER A 157 -22.12 8.31 -3.72
C SER A 157 -21.29 9.45 -4.32
N LEU A 158 -20.61 9.25 -5.45
CA LEU A 158 -19.63 10.19 -6.01
C LEU A 158 -19.89 10.56 -7.47
N GLY A 159 -20.82 9.87 -8.16
CA GLY A 159 -20.99 10.00 -9.59
C GLY A 159 -19.86 9.33 -10.38
N GLU A 160 -19.48 9.95 -11.50
CA GLU A 160 -18.41 9.43 -12.36
C GLU A 160 -17.04 9.66 -11.73
N VAL A 161 -16.28 8.58 -11.51
CA VAL A 161 -14.95 8.60 -10.87
C VAL A 161 -13.90 7.98 -11.79
N HIS A 162 -12.74 8.57 -11.82
CA HIS A 162 -11.54 8.03 -12.44
C HIS A 162 -10.49 7.76 -11.36
N PHE A 163 -10.06 6.51 -11.22
CA PHE A 163 -9.09 6.15 -10.20
C PHE A 163 -7.64 6.33 -10.72
N THR A 164 -6.92 7.20 -10.07
CA THR A 164 -5.49 7.45 -10.33
C THR A 164 -4.67 6.65 -9.34
N LEU A 165 -4.21 5.48 -9.75
CA LEU A 165 -3.60 4.48 -8.90
C LEU A 165 -2.18 4.12 -9.33
N HIS A 166 -1.40 3.61 -8.37
CA HIS A 166 -0.18 2.86 -8.59
C HIS A 166 -0.12 1.66 -7.63
N TRP A 167 0.77 0.72 -7.88
CA TRP A 167 0.84 -0.56 -7.18
C TRP A 167 2.23 -0.81 -6.64
N THR A 168 2.28 -1.41 -5.45
CA THR A 168 3.51 -1.98 -4.89
C THR A 168 3.37 -3.48 -4.85
N ILE A 169 4.35 -4.21 -5.36
CA ILE A 169 4.35 -5.68 -5.37
C ILE A 169 5.63 -6.19 -4.74
N ASN A 170 5.48 -7.16 -3.84
CA ASN A 170 6.59 -7.78 -3.11
C ASN A 170 6.47 -9.29 -3.17
N ASP A 171 7.59 -10.00 -3.20
CA ASP A 171 7.62 -11.45 -3.12
C ASP A 171 8.46 -11.95 -1.92
N LYS A 172 8.33 -13.25 -1.63
CA LYS A 172 9.07 -13.92 -0.56
C LYS A 172 10.60 -14.01 -0.80
N ASN A 173 11.07 -13.71 -2.02
CA ASN A 173 12.48 -13.70 -2.38
C ASN A 173 13.12 -12.32 -2.19
N ASN A 174 12.44 -11.43 -1.47
CA ASN A 174 12.86 -10.05 -1.19
C ASN A 174 12.82 -9.10 -2.40
N ASN A 175 12.29 -9.50 -3.55
CA ASN A 175 12.08 -8.57 -4.65
C ASN A 175 10.90 -7.65 -4.33
N SER A 176 10.99 -6.42 -4.83
CA SER A 176 9.94 -5.41 -4.64
C SER A 176 9.95 -4.41 -5.79
N ILE A 177 8.76 -4.11 -6.32
CA ILE A 177 8.59 -3.13 -7.41
C ILE A 177 7.45 -2.17 -7.13
N VAL A 178 7.54 -1.02 -7.80
CA VAL A 178 6.46 -0.05 -7.91
C VAL A 178 6.05 0.05 -9.38
N LEU A 179 4.77 -0.16 -9.65
CA LEU A 179 4.18 -0.04 -10.98
C LEU A 179 3.43 1.29 -11.07
N GLN A 180 3.90 2.22 -11.90
CA GLN A 180 3.28 3.54 -12.09
C GLN A 180 2.88 3.73 -13.54
N PRO A 181 1.59 3.85 -13.86
CA PRO A 181 1.12 4.05 -15.23
C PRO A 181 1.24 5.53 -15.61
N THR A 182 2.46 6.05 -15.75
CA THR A 182 2.74 7.46 -15.99
C THR A 182 3.11 7.78 -17.45
N ASP A 183 3.01 6.78 -18.33
CA ASP A 183 3.28 6.93 -19.76
C ASP A 183 2.03 6.60 -20.61
N ASN A 184 1.02 7.47 -20.58
CA ASN A 184 -0.23 7.31 -21.35
C ASN A 184 -0.82 5.89 -21.23
N GLY A 185 -1.03 5.46 -19.98
CA GLY A 185 -1.55 4.16 -19.63
C GLY A 185 -0.51 3.04 -19.56
N ALA A 186 0.68 3.17 -20.15
CA ALA A 186 1.74 2.19 -19.99
C ALA A 186 2.45 2.35 -18.65
N PHE A 187 2.92 1.22 -18.09
CA PHE A 187 3.57 1.19 -16.80
C PHE A 187 5.05 1.54 -16.88
N VAL A 188 5.49 2.47 -16.04
CA VAL A 188 6.89 2.65 -15.67
C VAL A 188 7.12 1.81 -14.42
N ILE A 189 8.12 0.92 -14.45
CA ILE A 189 8.41 -0.05 -13.40
C ILE A 189 9.68 0.37 -12.69
N TYR A 190 9.60 0.55 -11.37
CA TYR A 190 10.75 0.88 -10.53
C TYR A 190 11.06 -0.27 -9.56
N ASP A 191 12.34 -0.57 -9.36
CA ASP A 191 12.76 -1.38 -8.21
C ASP A 191 12.52 -0.59 -6.93
N SER A 192 11.83 -1.18 -5.97
CA SER A 192 11.48 -0.52 -4.73
C SER A 192 12.58 -0.68 -3.68
N ILE A 193 12.88 0.40 -2.96
CA ILE A 193 13.77 0.37 -1.78
C ILE A 193 13.04 -0.01 -0.48
N GLY A 194 11.81 -0.54 -0.58
CA GLY A 194 11.04 -1.02 0.55
C GLY A 194 10.05 -0.01 1.13
N VAL A 195 9.97 1.20 0.60
CA VAL A 195 9.01 2.22 1.04
C VAL A 195 8.32 2.83 -0.18
N VAL A 196 7.01 3.02 -0.09
CA VAL A 196 6.21 3.70 -1.10
C VAL A 196 5.20 4.61 -0.40
N THR A 197 4.94 5.77 -1.00
CA THR A 197 3.88 6.70 -0.62
C THR A 197 3.14 7.17 -1.88
N ASN A 198 2.47 8.28 -1.84
CA ASN A 198 1.70 8.83 -2.96
C ASN A 198 2.53 9.75 -3.86
N SER A 199 1.85 10.70 -4.55
CA SER A 199 2.49 11.73 -5.38
C SER A 199 3.60 12.50 -4.64
N PRO A 200 4.65 12.93 -5.36
CA PRO A 200 4.89 12.72 -6.78
C PRO A 200 5.32 11.29 -7.14
N GLU A 201 5.70 11.07 -8.40
CA GLU A 201 6.22 9.79 -8.91
C GLU A 201 7.39 9.25 -8.07
N TYR A 202 7.58 7.94 -8.09
CA TYR A 202 8.54 7.24 -7.23
C TYR A 202 9.98 7.73 -7.36
N ASN A 203 10.42 8.08 -8.56
CA ASN A 203 11.75 8.64 -8.82
C ASN A 203 12.01 9.96 -8.08
N TYR A 204 10.96 10.78 -7.88
CA TYR A 204 11.07 11.99 -7.06
C TYR A 204 11.39 11.64 -5.60
N HIS A 205 10.72 10.64 -5.03
CA HIS A 205 10.97 10.24 -3.65
C HIS A 205 12.40 9.73 -3.46
N LEU A 206 12.92 8.94 -4.42
CA LEU A 206 14.32 8.50 -4.41
C LEU A 206 15.29 9.68 -4.48
N THR A 207 15.00 10.66 -5.32
CA THR A 207 15.80 11.87 -5.44
C THR A 207 15.75 12.71 -4.16
N ASN A 208 14.54 12.90 -3.60
CA ASN A 208 14.34 13.65 -2.36
C ASN A 208 15.05 12.99 -1.15
N ALA A 209 15.06 11.67 -1.07
CA ALA A 209 15.75 10.93 0.00
C ALA A 209 17.25 11.28 0.09
N ARG A 210 17.87 11.67 -1.02
CA ARG A 210 19.28 12.10 -1.06
C ARG A 210 19.56 13.35 -0.25
N ASN A 211 18.55 14.18 0.04
CA ASN A 211 18.69 15.34 0.93
C ASN A 211 18.89 14.94 2.40
N TYR A 212 18.58 13.68 2.76
CA TYR A 212 18.55 13.17 4.11
C TYR A 212 19.68 12.15 4.41
N ILE A 213 20.64 11.98 3.50
CA ILE A 213 21.76 11.05 3.67
C ILE A 213 22.65 11.35 4.90
N GLY A 214 22.52 12.53 5.49
CA GLY A 214 23.18 12.94 6.72
C GLY A 214 22.54 12.43 8.00
N MET A 215 21.30 11.92 7.95
CA MET A 215 20.61 11.42 9.14
C MET A 215 21.30 10.20 9.75
N ARG A 216 21.23 10.09 11.08
CA ARG A 216 21.85 9.02 11.87
C ARG A 216 20.92 8.60 13.00
N ASN A 217 20.99 7.33 13.41
CA ASN A 217 20.21 6.77 14.53
C ASN A 217 20.94 6.83 15.88
N TYR A 218 21.99 7.63 15.97
CA TYR A 218 22.79 7.79 17.19
C TYR A 218 22.91 9.26 17.62
N ALA A 219 23.25 9.48 18.90
CA ALA A 219 23.45 10.79 19.47
C ALA A 219 24.68 11.49 18.87
N ILE A 220 24.58 12.78 18.57
CA ILE A 220 25.68 13.64 18.17
C ILE A 220 26.10 14.41 19.42
N LYS A 221 27.26 14.05 19.99
CA LYS A 221 27.71 14.55 21.28
C LYS A 221 28.74 15.68 21.19
N GLU A 222 29.29 15.88 20.00
CA GLU A 222 30.39 16.82 19.80
C GLU A 222 29.92 18.27 19.89
N PRO A 223 30.49 19.10 20.78
CA PRO A 223 30.20 20.52 20.84
C PRO A 223 30.64 21.23 19.55
N TYR A 224 29.93 22.30 19.21
CA TYR A 224 30.30 23.15 18.07
C TYR A 224 30.87 24.49 18.58
N THR A 225 32.14 24.79 18.27
CA THR A 225 32.79 26.03 18.62
C THR A 225 32.68 27.04 17.49
N LEU A 226 32.08 28.18 17.79
CA LEU A 226 31.91 29.31 16.88
C LEU A 226 33.25 30.04 16.65
N LYS A 227 33.37 30.79 15.56
CA LYS A 227 34.52 31.67 15.30
C LYS A 227 34.73 32.75 16.39
N SER A 228 33.71 33.09 17.14
CA SER A 228 33.79 33.99 18.31
C SER A 228 34.47 33.36 19.54
N GLY A 229 34.73 32.06 19.50
CA GLY A 229 35.25 31.30 20.65
C GLY A 229 34.15 30.75 21.56
N ALA A 230 32.89 31.09 21.35
CA ALA A 230 31.78 30.49 22.09
C ALA A 230 31.53 29.05 21.68
N THR A 231 31.25 28.17 22.65
CA THR A 231 30.92 26.75 22.40
C THR A 231 29.43 26.51 22.64
N LEU A 232 28.83 25.77 21.71
CA LEU A 232 27.45 25.30 21.77
C LEU A 232 27.46 23.80 22.07
N ASP A 233 27.02 23.44 23.26
CA ASP A 233 26.89 22.02 23.66
C ASP A 233 25.54 21.46 23.22
N PRO A 234 25.48 20.19 22.81
CA PRO A 234 24.22 19.53 22.51
C PRO A 234 23.32 19.44 23.75
N ILE A 235 22.01 19.72 23.57
CA ILE A 235 21.02 19.54 24.63
C ILE A 235 20.88 18.04 24.93
N GLU A 236 20.71 17.66 26.21
CA GLU A 236 20.54 16.26 26.66
C GLU A 236 21.64 15.30 26.15
N GLY A 237 22.86 15.79 26.03
CA GLY A 237 23.98 14.98 25.53
C GLY A 237 23.86 14.53 24.08
N GLY A 238 23.02 15.25 23.29
CA GLY A 238 22.83 15.01 21.86
C GLY A 238 21.94 13.80 21.53
N THR A 239 21.17 13.30 22.47
CA THR A 239 20.21 12.22 22.25
C THR A 239 19.23 12.58 21.12
N SER A 240 19.10 11.69 20.13
CA SER A 240 18.29 11.87 18.91
C SER A 240 18.72 13.00 17.95
N TYR A 241 19.84 13.69 18.20
CA TYR A 241 20.34 14.74 17.31
C TYR A 241 20.66 14.24 15.90
N GLY A 242 20.99 12.96 15.75
CA GLY A 242 21.16 12.35 14.42
C GLY A 242 19.91 12.37 13.55
N LEU A 243 18.72 12.50 14.17
CA LEU A 243 17.42 12.61 13.50
C LEU A 243 16.90 14.05 13.42
N LEU A 244 17.68 15.04 13.87
CA LEU A 244 17.27 16.44 13.81
C LEU A 244 17.03 16.86 12.37
N GLY A 245 15.82 17.40 12.09
CA GLY A 245 15.40 17.78 10.75
C GLY A 245 14.64 16.70 9.99
N ILE A 246 14.36 15.53 10.59
CA ILE A 246 13.40 14.59 9.99
C ILE A 246 12.04 15.27 9.82
N PRO A 247 11.40 15.22 8.63
CA PRO A 247 10.16 15.96 8.41
C PRO A 247 9.00 15.38 9.22
N GLY A 248 8.25 16.24 9.92
CA GLY A 248 7.19 15.84 10.86
C GLY A 248 5.76 15.92 10.31
N ASP A 249 5.55 16.55 9.15
CA ASP A 249 4.23 16.68 8.54
C ASP A 249 3.76 15.38 7.85
N PHE A 250 2.50 15.34 7.41
CA PHE A 250 1.89 14.15 6.80
C PHE A 250 1.85 14.18 5.25
N THR A 251 2.56 15.09 4.61
CA THR A 251 2.70 15.05 3.14
C THR A 251 3.37 13.75 2.68
N SER A 252 3.11 13.35 1.45
CA SER A 252 3.68 12.12 0.88
C SER A 252 5.22 12.10 0.95
N PRO A 253 5.95 13.15 0.56
CA PRO A 253 7.41 13.17 0.69
C PRO A 253 7.91 13.04 2.13
N SER A 254 7.22 13.69 3.08
CA SER A 254 7.60 13.64 4.51
C SER A 254 7.36 12.26 5.12
N ARG A 255 6.23 11.62 4.79
CA ARG A 255 5.95 10.24 5.21
C ARG A 255 6.95 9.25 4.60
N PHE A 256 7.34 9.45 3.33
CA PHE A 256 8.35 8.62 2.69
C PHE A 256 9.67 8.63 3.47
N ILE A 257 10.16 9.81 3.82
CA ILE A 257 11.44 9.95 4.57
C ILE A 257 11.34 9.32 5.96
N ARG A 258 10.22 9.54 6.69
CA ARG A 258 10.04 8.88 7.99
C ARG A 258 9.96 7.37 7.86
N ALA A 259 9.13 6.87 6.94
CA ALA A 259 8.99 5.43 6.69
C ALA A 259 10.33 4.79 6.34
N LEU A 260 11.09 5.39 5.42
CA LEU A 260 12.41 4.93 5.01
C LEU A 260 13.36 4.87 6.21
N TYR A 261 13.45 5.97 6.95
CA TYR A 261 14.43 6.09 8.01
C TYR A 261 14.13 5.17 9.19
N TYR A 262 12.86 5.08 9.59
CA TYR A 262 12.47 4.22 10.71
C TYR A 262 12.53 2.74 10.34
N SER A 263 12.13 2.34 9.13
CA SER A 263 12.21 0.93 8.72
C SER A 263 13.65 0.45 8.55
N ASP A 264 14.54 1.29 7.99
CA ASP A 264 15.95 0.97 7.76
C ASP A 264 16.76 0.87 9.08
N ASN A 265 16.35 1.62 10.11
CA ASN A 265 17.04 1.67 11.39
C ASN A 265 16.37 0.84 12.51
N LEU A 266 15.42 -0.03 12.18
CA LEU A 266 14.93 -1.00 13.15
C LEU A 266 16.07 -1.87 13.67
N GLN A 267 16.05 -2.15 14.97
CA GLN A 267 16.97 -3.17 15.51
C GLN A 267 16.68 -4.51 14.82
N GLU A 268 17.71 -5.28 14.54
CA GLU A 268 17.57 -6.65 14.04
C GLU A 268 16.61 -7.46 14.92
N PHE A 269 15.67 -8.17 14.30
CA PHE A 269 14.60 -8.87 14.97
C PHE A 269 14.41 -10.30 14.45
N ASP A 270 13.88 -11.16 15.30
CA ASP A 270 13.49 -12.51 14.91
C ASP A 270 12.14 -12.52 14.19
N SER A 271 11.88 -13.51 13.34
CA SER A 271 10.65 -13.61 12.53
C SER A 271 9.37 -13.48 13.37
N SER A 272 9.37 -14.02 14.59
CA SER A 272 8.23 -13.93 15.51
C SER A 272 7.86 -12.50 15.93
N GLU A 273 8.79 -11.55 15.81
CA GLU A 273 8.58 -10.14 16.14
C GLU A 273 8.19 -9.30 14.91
N GLY A 274 8.32 -9.85 13.70
CA GLY A 274 8.27 -9.11 12.44
C GLY A 274 7.04 -8.23 12.27
N ILE A 275 5.85 -8.75 12.53
CA ILE A 275 4.59 -7.98 12.44
C ILE A 275 4.56 -6.82 13.44
N MET A 276 5.07 -7.01 14.65
CA MET A 276 5.09 -5.93 15.65
C MET A 276 6.15 -4.88 15.31
N GLN A 277 7.29 -5.27 14.75
CA GLN A 277 8.29 -4.32 14.27
C GLN A 277 7.76 -3.51 13.08
N LEU A 278 7.08 -4.18 12.14
CA LEU A 278 6.42 -3.52 11.02
C LEU A 278 5.37 -2.50 11.52
N TYR A 279 4.51 -2.91 12.44
CA TYR A 279 3.48 -2.03 13.02
C TYR A 279 4.09 -0.80 13.70
N ARG A 280 5.21 -0.97 14.45
CA ARG A 280 5.91 0.15 15.09
C ARG A 280 6.47 1.15 14.07
N ALA A 281 7.01 0.68 12.93
CA ALA A 281 7.46 1.57 11.87
C ALA A 281 6.29 2.43 11.34
N PHE A 282 5.10 1.83 11.18
CA PHE A 282 3.90 2.52 10.72
C PHE A 282 3.36 3.58 11.67
N GLN A 283 3.56 3.44 12.99
CA GLN A 283 3.12 4.45 13.97
C GLN A 283 3.65 5.85 13.68
N THR A 284 4.75 5.96 12.96
CA THR A 284 5.38 7.24 12.60
C THR A 284 4.71 7.95 11.42
N VAL A 285 3.87 7.23 10.67
CA VAL A 285 3.24 7.71 9.42
C VAL A 285 1.72 7.58 9.40
N MET A 286 1.12 6.92 10.40
CA MET A 286 -0.33 6.89 10.58
C MET A 286 -0.86 8.30 10.81
N ILE A 287 -1.91 8.67 10.09
CA ILE A 287 -2.49 10.01 10.12
C ILE A 287 -3.67 9.99 11.09
N PRO A 288 -3.62 10.75 12.21
CA PRO A 288 -4.75 10.84 13.12
C PRO A 288 -5.93 11.55 12.46
N ARG A 289 -7.15 11.11 12.81
CA ARG A 289 -8.39 11.76 12.33
C ARG A 289 -8.41 13.23 12.73
N GLY A 290 -8.80 14.09 11.78
CA GLY A 290 -8.94 15.54 12.01
C GLY A 290 -7.65 16.36 11.78
N ILE A 291 -6.52 15.74 11.46
CA ILE A 291 -5.27 16.46 11.13
C ILE A 291 -5.24 16.88 9.64
N GLY A 292 -5.76 16.04 8.75
CA GLY A 292 -5.77 16.29 7.31
C GLY A 292 -7.17 16.57 6.78
N HIS A 293 -7.61 17.83 6.73
CA HIS A 293 -8.88 18.19 6.09
C HIS A 293 -8.67 18.62 4.64
N LEU A 294 -9.60 18.25 3.75
CA LEU A 294 -9.58 18.66 2.33
C LEU A 294 -9.94 20.14 2.14
N GLY A 295 -10.52 20.79 3.12
CA GLY A 295 -10.92 22.20 3.07
C GLY A 295 -11.10 22.79 4.46
N GLN A 296 -11.60 24.04 4.51
CA GLN A 296 -11.93 24.69 5.77
C GLN A 296 -13.21 24.06 6.36
N SER A 297 -13.40 24.12 7.63
CA SER A 297 -14.44 23.58 8.52
C SER A 297 -15.52 22.68 7.91
N ASN A 298 -15.82 21.55 8.53
CA ASN A 298 -16.80 20.52 8.11
C ASN A 298 -16.48 19.83 6.76
N SER A 299 -15.22 19.87 6.32
CA SER A 299 -14.77 19.13 5.16
C SER A 299 -14.33 17.71 5.54
N LEU A 300 -14.30 16.82 4.53
CA LEU A 300 -13.80 15.47 4.67
C LEU A 300 -12.37 15.48 5.25
N SER A 301 -12.12 14.55 6.18
CA SER A 301 -10.80 14.32 6.76
C SER A 301 -10.11 13.14 6.08
N ASP A 302 -8.87 13.34 5.67
CA ASP A 302 -7.96 12.28 5.23
C ASP A 302 -7.20 11.75 6.45
N PHE A 303 -7.39 10.50 6.81
CA PHE A 303 -6.79 9.86 7.97
C PHE A 303 -6.59 8.36 7.74
N THR A 304 -5.84 7.69 8.61
CA THR A 304 -5.62 6.25 8.52
C THR A 304 -6.84 5.48 9.00
N HIS A 305 -7.58 4.87 8.07
CA HIS A 305 -8.75 4.04 8.37
C HIS A 305 -8.39 2.65 8.88
N TYR A 306 -7.32 2.08 8.33
CA TYR A 306 -6.76 0.82 8.81
C TYR A 306 -5.28 0.71 8.45
N TRP A 307 -4.63 -0.15 9.18
CA TRP A 307 -3.33 -0.72 8.86
C TRP A 307 -3.51 -2.18 8.47
N SER A 308 -2.85 -2.62 7.42
CA SER A 308 -2.69 -4.02 7.07
C SER A 308 -1.22 -4.41 7.03
N GLY A 309 -0.93 -5.64 7.46
CA GLY A 309 0.42 -6.21 7.45
C GLY A 309 0.39 -7.66 6.98
N TYR A 310 1.44 -8.06 6.29
CA TYR A 310 1.59 -9.40 5.72
C TYR A 310 2.90 -10.00 6.17
N ASP A 311 2.83 -11.16 6.80
CA ASP A 311 3.96 -12.09 6.88
C ASP A 311 3.99 -12.85 5.55
N VAL A 312 4.79 -12.35 4.63
CA VAL A 312 4.83 -12.83 3.25
C VAL A 312 5.40 -14.25 3.18
N THR A 313 6.35 -14.56 4.06
CA THR A 313 6.98 -15.88 4.15
C THR A 313 6.03 -16.93 4.70
N ASN A 314 5.26 -16.59 5.75
CA ASN A 314 4.33 -17.52 6.41
C ASN A 314 2.87 -17.35 5.97
N LEU A 315 2.62 -16.60 4.89
CA LEU A 315 1.31 -16.43 4.24
C LEU A 315 0.22 -16.00 5.22
N THR A 316 0.49 -14.99 6.02
CA THR A 316 -0.43 -14.51 7.05
C THR A 316 -0.72 -13.03 6.86
N MET A 317 -2.00 -12.68 6.87
CA MET A 317 -2.50 -11.33 6.83
C MET A 317 -2.89 -10.84 8.22
N TYR A 318 -2.61 -9.59 8.50
CA TYR A 318 -3.00 -8.89 9.72
C TYR A 318 -3.70 -7.58 9.35
N VAL A 319 -4.78 -7.27 10.06
CA VAL A 319 -5.54 -6.03 9.82
C VAL A 319 -5.91 -5.40 11.16
N GLN A 320 -5.69 -4.10 11.27
CA GLN A 320 -6.15 -3.28 12.40
C GLN A 320 -6.94 -2.08 11.87
N PRO A 321 -8.26 -2.07 12.02
CA PRO A 321 -9.06 -0.87 11.80
C PRO A 321 -8.77 0.20 12.85
N GLU A 322 -8.89 1.48 12.48
CA GLU A 322 -8.61 2.63 13.36
C GLU A 322 -9.41 2.58 14.67
N LYS A 323 -10.67 2.17 14.61
CA LYS A 323 -11.56 2.08 15.78
C LYS A 323 -11.18 1.03 16.81
N TYR A 324 -10.35 0.05 16.46
CA TYR A 324 -10.10 -1.12 17.30
C TYR A 324 -8.63 -1.25 17.67
N TYR A 325 -8.37 -1.57 18.92
CA TYR A 325 -7.01 -1.89 19.39
C TYR A 325 -6.55 -3.30 19.00
N LEU A 326 -7.48 -4.14 18.49
CA LEU A 326 -7.17 -5.52 18.13
C LEU A 326 -6.62 -5.60 16.71
N ILE A 327 -5.55 -6.36 16.53
CA ILE A 327 -5.02 -6.78 15.24
C ILE A 327 -5.62 -8.15 14.92
N TYR A 328 -6.40 -8.21 13.86
CA TYR A 328 -6.97 -9.46 13.35
C TYR A 328 -5.92 -10.22 12.58
N LYS A 329 -5.80 -11.55 12.84
CA LYS A 329 -4.84 -12.42 12.16
C LYS A 329 -5.58 -13.45 11.33
N ILE A 330 -5.26 -13.51 10.04
CA ILE A 330 -5.87 -14.39 9.06
C ILE A 330 -4.79 -15.22 8.37
N HIS A 331 -4.91 -16.55 8.45
CA HIS A 331 -4.00 -17.47 7.78
C HIS A 331 -4.58 -18.01 6.48
N PHE A 332 -3.73 -18.29 5.51
CA PHE A 332 -4.04 -19.24 4.46
C PHE A 332 -4.22 -20.62 5.11
N GLY A 333 -5.44 -21.07 5.31
CA GLY A 333 -5.73 -22.34 6.00
C GLY A 333 -6.29 -23.41 5.08
N SER A 334 -6.35 -24.66 5.59
CA SER A 334 -6.92 -25.84 4.92
C SER A 334 -8.42 -25.73 4.57
N SER A 335 -9.07 -24.63 4.89
CA SER A 335 -10.49 -24.36 4.63
C SER A 335 -10.73 -23.46 3.41
N PHE A 336 -9.76 -23.32 2.48
CA PHE A 336 -9.88 -22.54 1.24
C PHE A 336 -11.04 -22.95 0.30
N ASN A 337 -11.78 -24.02 0.61
CA ASN A 337 -12.95 -24.43 -0.17
C ASN A 337 -14.21 -23.59 0.06
N ARG A 338 -14.13 -22.53 0.86
CA ARG A 338 -15.26 -21.62 1.10
C ARG A 338 -14.77 -20.17 1.01
N SER A 339 -15.43 -19.37 0.18
CA SER A 339 -15.29 -17.92 0.19
C SER A 339 -15.81 -17.42 1.55
N TYR A 340 -14.90 -17.04 2.46
CA TYR A 340 -15.27 -16.45 3.75
C TYR A 340 -15.28 -14.94 3.58
N TYR A 341 -16.43 -14.37 3.82
CA TYR A 341 -16.58 -12.94 4.02
C TYR A 341 -16.61 -12.69 5.52
N PHE A 342 -15.61 -12.02 6.02
CA PHE A 342 -15.75 -11.34 7.29
C PHE A 342 -16.29 -9.94 7.00
N CYS A 343 -17.62 -9.83 6.95
CA CYS A 343 -18.27 -8.57 7.20
C CYS A 343 -18.08 -8.34 8.67
N CYS A 344 -17.44 -7.24 9.04
CA CYS A 344 -17.63 -6.68 10.37
C CYS A 344 -16.36 -6.12 10.94
N PHE A 345 -16.33 -4.90 10.79
CA PHE A 345 -15.78 -4.14 11.88
C PHE A 345 -16.91 -3.26 12.47
#